data_e91b06709b050fa261ae8e82ab963027
#
_entry.id   e91b06709b050fa261ae8e82ab963027
#
_cell.length_a   1.000
_cell.length_b   1.000
_cell.length_c   1.000
_cell.angle_alpha   90.00
_cell.angle_beta   90.00
_cell.angle_gamma   90.00
#
_symmetry.space_group_name_H-M   'P 1'
#
loop_
_entity.id
_entity.type
_entity.pdbx_description
1 polymer ?
#
loop_
_entity_poly.entity_id
_entity_poly.type
_entity_poly.pdbx_seq_one_letter_code
_entity_poly.pdbx_strand_id
1 'polypeptide(L)'
;MKKSYVVIGMGRFGSSVAERLYELGNEVLAIDTDPDKVQRMESKVTCAVVADARDEEVLRSLGARSCDCAVVAIGSDLATCIIATLNLKDLGVPQVICKATDELRKKALEKVGADRVVIPERETGIKLAQAITSSSILDFIELSKDCGIAEIHTPESWFGKTLRELNIRAKLGVNIIAHQISAAHTRDRSSVGPSYATPPKWYACLRWLSQRDQSAGISCSRKS
;
A
#
# COMPACT_ATOMS: atom_id res chain seq x y z
N MET A 1 19.51 -4.62 5.10
CA MET A 1 19.49 -5.75 6.07
C MET A 1 18.27 -6.58 5.78
N LYS A 2 18.42 -7.90 5.78
CA LYS A 2 17.31 -8.85 5.65
C LYS A 2 16.54 -8.84 6.97
N LYS A 3 15.21 -8.69 6.91
CA LYS A 3 14.32 -8.70 8.08
C LYS A 3 13.55 -10.00 8.15
N SER A 4 13.06 -10.33 9.33
CA SER A 4 12.26 -11.53 9.60
C SER A 4 10.81 -11.17 9.94
N TYR A 5 9.87 -11.89 9.33
CA TYR A 5 8.44 -11.66 9.48
C TYR A 5 7.70 -12.93 9.81
N VAL A 6 6.70 -12.82 10.67
CA VAL A 6 5.70 -13.87 10.89
C VAL A 6 4.38 -13.41 10.32
N VAL A 7 3.74 -14.20 9.46
CA VAL A 7 2.41 -13.90 8.93
C VAL A 7 1.45 -15.02 9.33
N ILE A 8 0.41 -14.67 10.07
CA ILE A 8 -0.59 -15.59 10.62
C ILE A 8 -1.90 -15.43 9.87
N GLY A 9 -2.38 -16.52 9.29
CA GLY A 9 -3.60 -16.53 8.48
C GLY A 9 -3.32 -16.38 6.98
N MET A 10 -3.31 -17.51 6.26
CA MET A 10 -3.02 -17.59 4.81
C MET A 10 -4.29 -17.47 3.97
N GLY A 11 -5.15 -16.51 4.33
CA GLY A 11 -6.23 -16.03 3.47
C GLY A 11 -5.69 -15.14 2.33
N ARG A 12 -6.58 -14.57 1.51
CA ARG A 12 -6.21 -13.70 0.38
C ARG A 12 -5.23 -12.58 0.76
N PHE A 13 -5.47 -11.90 1.85
CA PHE A 13 -4.60 -10.81 2.32
C PHE A 13 -3.26 -11.33 2.84
N GLY A 14 -3.30 -12.31 3.77
CA GLY A 14 -2.08 -12.82 4.40
C GLY A 14 -1.13 -13.49 3.41
N SER A 15 -1.66 -14.30 2.48
CA SER A 15 -0.83 -14.91 1.40
C SER A 15 -0.14 -13.86 0.56
N SER A 16 -0.87 -12.81 0.12
CA SER A 16 -0.29 -11.73 -0.68
C SER A 16 0.79 -10.96 0.07
N VAL A 17 0.60 -10.71 1.37
CA VAL A 17 1.61 -10.06 2.22
C VAL A 17 2.84 -10.93 2.36
N ALA A 18 2.66 -12.22 2.70
CA ALA A 18 3.76 -13.17 2.91
C ALA A 18 4.60 -13.35 1.63
N GLU A 19 3.95 -13.61 0.50
CA GLU A 19 4.58 -13.75 -0.81
C GLU A 19 5.39 -12.49 -1.18
N ARG A 20 4.79 -11.31 -1.03
CA ARG A 20 5.47 -10.06 -1.36
C ARG A 20 6.65 -9.76 -0.45
N LEU A 21 6.56 -10.02 0.85
CA LEU A 21 7.69 -9.88 1.77
C LEU A 21 8.86 -10.78 1.40
N TYR A 22 8.57 -12.03 0.98
CA TYR A 22 9.58 -12.97 0.52
C TYR A 22 10.23 -12.54 -0.80
N GLU A 23 9.47 -12.09 -1.79
CA GLU A 23 9.97 -11.51 -3.05
C GLU A 23 10.89 -10.31 -2.82
N LEU A 24 10.64 -9.52 -1.77
CA LEU A 24 11.49 -8.41 -1.35
C LEU A 24 12.78 -8.84 -0.64
N GLY A 25 13.04 -10.16 -0.58
CA GLY A 25 14.28 -10.74 -0.05
C GLY A 25 14.30 -10.93 1.47
N ASN A 26 13.15 -10.85 2.14
CA ASN A 26 13.05 -11.04 3.59
C ASN A 26 12.83 -12.52 3.97
N GLU A 27 13.02 -12.85 5.24
CA GLU A 27 12.61 -14.12 5.81
C GLU A 27 11.17 -14.09 6.27
N VAL A 28 10.38 -15.08 5.86
CA VAL A 28 8.95 -15.13 6.15
C VAL A 28 8.56 -16.50 6.69
N LEU A 29 8.01 -16.51 7.90
CA LEU A 29 7.31 -17.65 8.49
C LEU A 29 5.80 -17.44 8.28
N ALA A 30 5.18 -18.32 7.51
CA ALA A 30 3.73 -18.33 7.27
C ALA A 30 3.05 -19.38 8.15
N ILE A 31 1.98 -19.00 8.84
CA ILE A 31 1.24 -19.86 9.77
C ILE A 31 -0.24 -19.83 9.43
N ASP A 32 -0.86 -21.00 9.27
CA ASP A 32 -2.33 -21.17 9.20
C ASP A 32 -2.69 -22.52 9.82
N THR A 33 -3.91 -22.68 10.29
CA THR A 33 -4.44 -23.96 10.79
C THR A 33 -4.88 -24.88 9.67
N ASP A 34 -5.07 -24.36 8.47
CA ASP A 34 -5.53 -25.08 7.27
C ASP A 34 -4.31 -25.59 6.47
N PRO A 35 -4.08 -26.93 6.43
CA PRO A 35 -2.94 -27.50 5.73
C PRO A 35 -2.91 -27.19 4.22
N ASP A 36 -4.06 -27.07 3.57
CA ASP A 36 -4.11 -26.79 2.14
C ASP A 36 -3.62 -25.36 1.83
N LYS A 37 -3.87 -24.41 2.74
CA LYS A 37 -3.35 -23.05 2.61
C LYS A 37 -1.86 -23.01 2.86
N VAL A 38 -1.38 -23.75 3.85
CA VAL A 38 0.05 -23.83 4.18
C VAL A 38 0.80 -24.44 2.99
N GLN A 39 0.33 -25.55 2.44
CA GLN A 39 0.95 -26.20 1.29
C GLN A 39 1.11 -25.26 0.09
N ARG A 40 0.11 -24.41 -0.19
CA ARG A 40 0.20 -23.42 -1.27
C ARG A 40 1.28 -22.35 -1.05
N MET A 41 1.74 -22.19 0.19
CA MET A 41 2.76 -21.19 0.54
C MET A 41 4.18 -21.75 0.63
N GLU A 42 4.38 -23.09 0.67
CA GLU A 42 5.68 -23.73 0.85
C GLU A 42 6.76 -23.25 -0.15
N SER A 43 6.39 -23.03 -1.41
CA SER A 43 7.32 -22.56 -2.44
C SER A 43 7.43 -21.03 -2.53
N LYS A 44 6.67 -20.28 -1.72
CA LYS A 44 6.49 -18.83 -1.83
C LYS A 44 6.98 -18.05 -0.62
N VAL A 45 7.43 -18.75 0.42
CA VAL A 45 7.95 -18.16 1.66
C VAL A 45 9.15 -18.95 2.17
N THR A 46 9.83 -18.47 3.20
CA THR A 46 10.99 -19.17 3.78
C THR A 46 10.57 -20.44 4.51
N CYS A 47 9.45 -20.37 5.23
CA CYS A 47 8.89 -21.51 5.98
C CYS A 47 7.37 -21.35 6.06
N ALA A 48 6.63 -22.43 5.85
CA ALA A 48 5.18 -22.48 6.01
C ALA A 48 4.83 -23.61 6.98
N VAL A 49 4.01 -23.34 7.99
CA VAL A 49 3.73 -24.29 9.08
C VAL A 49 2.24 -24.33 9.39
N VAL A 50 1.71 -25.54 9.54
CA VAL A 50 0.37 -25.77 10.08
C VAL A 50 0.42 -25.64 11.60
N ALA A 51 -0.14 -24.57 12.12
CA ALA A 51 -0.13 -24.31 13.56
C ALA A 51 -1.27 -23.39 13.99
N ASP A 52 -1.62 -23.46 15.29
CA ASP A 52 -2.61 -22.58 15.90
C ASP A 52 -1.92 -21.44 16.66
N ALA A 53 -2.12 -20.22 16.20
CA ALA A 53 -1.52 -19.02 16.81
C ALA A 53 -2.13 -18.65 18.20
N ARG A 54 -3.18 -19.33 18.63
CA ARG A 54 -3.72 -19.21 19.99
C ARG A 54 -2.83 -19.88 21.02
N ASP A 55 -1.97 -20.79 20.61
CA ASP A 55 -1.02 -21.46 21.47
C ASP A 55 0.31 -20.68 21.48
N GLU A 56 0.62 -20.03 22.60
CA GLU A 56 1.84 -19.25 22.79
C GLU A 56 3.11 -20.10 22.68
N GLU A 57 3.08 -21.33 23.24
CA GLU A 57 4.24 -22.23 23.23
C GLU A 57 4.58 -22.65 21.79
N VAL A 58 3.56 -22.85 20.94
CA VAL A 58 3.75 -23.12 19.53
C VAL A 58 4.43 -21.93 18.84
N LEU A 59 3.93 -20.70 19.04
CA LEU A 59 4.56 -19.49 18.48
C LEU A 59 5.99 -19.32 18.97
N ARG A 60 6.25 -19.62 20.23
CA ARG A 60 7.58 -19.57 20.83
C ARG A 60 8.53 -20.59 20.19
N SER A 61 8.07 -21.82 20.01
CA SER A 61 8.85 -22.90 19.38
C SER A 61 9.19 -22.63 17.94
N LEU A 62 8.30 -21.94 17.21
CA LEU A 62 8.49 -21.50 15.84
C LEU A 62 9.40 -20.26 15.70
N GLY A 63 9.89 -19.71 16.82
CA GLY A 63 10.82 -18.59 16.81
C GLY A 63 10.17 -17.23 16.58
N ALA A 64 8.86 -17.09 16.78
CA ALA A 64 8.15 -15.83 16.59
C ALA A 64 8.73 -14.66 17.40
N ARG A 65 9.31 -14.94 18.57
CA ARG A 65 10.00 -13.95 19.41
C ARG A 65 11.14 -13.21 18.70
N SER A 66 11.79 -13.85 17.74
CA SER A 66 12.97 -13.31 17.05
C SER A 66 12.61 -12.52 15.78
N CYS A 67 11.34 -12.39 15.44
CA CYS A 67 10.93 -11.66 14.25
C CYS A 67 10.89 -10.13 14.50
N ASP A 68 11.14 -9.37 13.42
CA ASP A 68 11.08 -7.90 13.47
C ASP A 68 9.63 -7.40 13.47
N CYS A 69 8.73 -8.16 12.83
CA CYS A 69 7.32 -7.79 12.73
C CYS A 69 6.44 -9.03 12.52
N ALA A 70 5.28 -9.04 13.15
CA ALA A 70 4.24 -10.03 12.95
C ALA A 70 2.99 -9.40 12.31
N VAL A 71 2.37 -10.14 11.38
CA VAL A 71 1.12 -9.74 10.71
C VAL A 71 0.03 -10.76 11.04
N VAL A 72 -0.99 -10.35 11.78
CA VAL A 72 -2.17 -11.17 12.08
C VAL A 72 -3.25 -10.88 11.02
N ALA A 73 -3.37 -11.77 10.04
CA ALA A 73 -4.22 -11.63 8.87
C ALA A 73 -5.51 -12.46 8.90
N ILE A 74 -5.94 -12.86 10.09
CA ILE A 74 -7.17 -13.64 10.31
C ILE A 74 -8.38 -12.71 10.20
N GLY A 75 -9.28 -12.96 9.26
CA GLY A 75 -10.45 -12.08 9.02
C GLY A 75 -11.76 -12.57 9.64
N SER A 76 -11.90 -13.87 9.86
CA SER A 76 -13.18 -14.50 10.22
C SER A 76 -13.47 -14.54 11.72
N ASP A 77 -12.42 -14.65 12.55
CA ASP A 77 -12.55 -14.85 13.99
C ASP A 77 -11.78 -13.80 14.79
N LEU A 78 -12.53 -12.89 15.42
CA LEU A 78 -11.96 -11.83 16.26
C LEU A 78 -11.29 -12.39 17.52
N ALA A 79 -11.82 -13.45 18.11
CA ALA A 79 -11.25 -14.03 19.33
C ALA A 79 -9.85 -14.59 19.05
N THR A 80 -9.69 -15.33 17.95
CA THR A 80 -8.37 -15.80 17.51
C THR A 80 -7.40 -14.66 17.21
N CYS A 81 -7.87 -13.57 16.56
CA CYS A 81 -7.03 -12.39 16.33
C CYS A 81 -6.54 -11.76 17.64
N ILE A 82 -7.44 -11.62 18.62
CA ILE A 82 -7.11 -11.05 19.92
C ILE A 82 -6.06 -11.92 20.64
N ILE A 83 -6.29 -13.23 20.74
CA ILE A 83 -5.38 -14.15 21.44
C ILE A 83 -4.01 -14.19 20.74
N ALA A 84 -3.97 -14.32 19.42
CA ALA A 84 -2.72 -14.29 18.66
C ALA A 84 -1.95 -12.96 18.84
N THR A 85 -2.67 -11.84 18.90
CA THR A 85 -2.07 -10.53 19.14
C THR A 85 -1.46 -10.44 20.52
N LEU A 86 -2.17 -10.89 21.57
CA LEU A 86 -1.67 -10.94 22.94
C LEU A 86 -0.42 -11.82 23.03
N ASN A 87 -0.48 -13.06 22.53
CA ASN A 87 0.66 -13.98 22.54
C ASN A 87 1.90 -13.36 21.88
N LEU A 88 1.74 -12.70 20.72
CA LEU A 88 2.86 -12.05 20.04
C LEU A 88 3.44 -10.88 20.85
N LYS A 89 2.60 -10.09 21.51
CA LYS A 89 3.04 -8.98 22.37
C LYS A 89 3.73 -9.52 23.64
N ASP A 90 3.22 -10.58 24.24
CA ASP A 90 3.82 -11.24 25.42
C ASP A 90 5.17 -11.89 25.07
N LEU A 91 5.32 -12.42 23.86
CA LEU A 91 6.59 -12.90 23.32
C LEU A 91 7.59 -11.77 23.03
N GLY A 92 7.17 -10.52 23.10
CA GLY A 92 8.03 -9.34 22.90
C GLY A 92 8.29 -9.01 21.42
N VAL A 93 7.41 -9.41 20.50
CA VAL A 93 7.53 -9.03 19.09
C VAL A 93 7.46 -7.50 18.94
N PRO A 94 8.48 -6.86 18.31
CA PRO A 94 8.58 -5.40 18.29
C PRO A 94 7.41 -4.70 17.63
N GLN A 95 6.87 -5.29 16.55
CA GLN A 95 5.76 -4.72 15.81
C GLN A 95 4.71 -5.78 15.46
N VAL A 96 3.47 -5.56 15.87
CA VAL A 96 2.33 -6.43 15.56
C VAL A 96 1.30 -5.64 14.76
N ILE A 97 1.08 -6.07 13.52
CA ILE A 97 0.10 -5.47 12.60
C ILE A 97 -1.08 -6.41 12.46
N CYS A 98 -2.30 -5.92 12.66
CA CYS A 98 -3.50 -6.73 12.57
C CYS A 98 -4.39 -6.31 11.40
N LYS A 99 -5.04 -7.29 10.77
CA LYS A 99 -6.13 -7.04 9.84
C LYS A 99 -7.46 -6.98 10.60
N ALA A 100 -8.26 -5.95 10.34
CA ALA A 100 -9.65 -5.89 10.77
C ALA A 100 -10.59 -5.85 9.55
N THR A 101 -11.85 -6.22 9.74
CA THR A 101 -12.91 -6.14 8.72
C THR A 101 -13.74 -4.87 8.86
N ASP A 102 -13.74 -4.27 10.05
CA ASP A 102 -14.54 -3.10 10.38
C ASP A 102 -13.88 -2.25 11.49
N GLU A 103 -14.42 -1.06 11.71
CA GLU A 103 -13.89 -0.09 12.69
C GLU A 103 -14.04 -0.56 14.16
N LEU A 104 -15.05 -1.39 14.47
CA LEU A 104 -15.23 -1.89 15.83
C LEU A 104 -14.12 -2.89 16.18
N ARG A 105 -13.85 -3.83 15.27
CA ARG A 105 -12.74 -4.79 15.41
C ARG A 105 -11.39 -4.08 15.44
N LYS A 106 -11.21 -3.04 14.62
CA LYS A 106 -10.00 -2.22 14.64
C LYS A 106 -9.77 -1.64 16.03
N LYS A 107 -10.77 -0.96 16.61
CA LYS A 107 -10.68 -0.41 17.97
C LYS A 107 -10.36 -1.48 19.03
N ALA A 108 -10.96 -2.67 18.90
CA ALA A 108 -10.67 -3.78 19.82
C ALA A 108 -9.20 -4.22 19.73
N LEU A 109 -8.69 -4.44 18.53
CA LEU A 109 -7.30 -4.87 18.32
C LEU A 109 -6.28 -3.81 18.74
N GLU A 110 -6.56 -2.52 18.52
CA GLU A 110 -5.73 -1.41 19.03
C GLU A 110 -5.68 -1.41 20.57
N LYS A 111 -6.81 -1.68 21.23
CA LYS A 111 -6.87 -1.79 22.71
C LYS A 111 -6.14 -3.01 23.26
N VAL A 112 -6.07 -4.08 22.50
CA VAL A 112 -5.33 -5.31 22.84
C VAL A 112 -3.81 -5.11 22.71
N GLY A 113 -3.35 -4.08 22.00
CA GLY A 113 -1.93 -3.75 21.87
C GLY A 113 -1.36 -3.95 20.46
N ALA A 114 -2.20 -4.11 19.45
CA ALA A 114 -1.71 -4.05 18.07
C ALA A 114 -1.08 -2.67 17.78
N ASP A 115 0.13 -2.66 17.24
CA ASP A 115 0.85 -1.41 16.92
C ASP A 115 0.23 -0.71 15.70
N ARG A 116 -0.39 -1.48 14.81
CA ARG A 116 -1.14 -0.97 13.67
C ARG A 116 -2.29 -1.92 13.31
N VAL A 117 -3.43 -1.36 12.94
CA VAL A 117 -4.55 -2.14 12.40
C VAL A 117 -4.96 -1.58 11.05
N VAL A 118 -5.09 -2.46 10.06
CA VAL A 118 -5.47 -2.13 8.68
C VAL A 118 -6.84 -2.72 8.34
N ILE A 119 -7.61 -2.03 7.51
CA ILE A 119 -8.87 -2.52 6.92
C ILE A 119 -8.68 -2.50 5.39
N PRO A 120 -8.03 -3.54 4.81
CA PRO A 120 -7.57 -3.51 3.41
C PRO A 120 -8.70 -3.25 2.42
N GLU A 121 -9.87 -3.81 2.64
CA GLU A 121 -11.03 -3.66 1.77
C GLU A 121 -11.50 -2.20 1.71
N ARG A 122 -11.53 -1.51 2.86
CA ARG A 122 -11.89 -0.09 2.94
C ARG A 122 -10.82 0.80 2.32
N GLU A 123 -9.56 0.58 2.68
CA GLU A 123 -8.44 1.36 2.17
C GLU A 123 -8.32 1.25 0.65
N THR A 124 -8.46 0.03 0.11
CA THR A 124 -8.46 -0.21 -1.34
C THR A 124 -9.68 0.39 -2.02
N GLY A 125 -10.87 0.27 -1.40
CA GLY A 125 -12.10 0.86 -1.92
C GLY A 125 -12.04 2.38 -2.03
N ILE A 126 -11.48 3.05 -1.02
CA ILE A 126 -11.27 4.51 -1.04
C ILE A 126 -10.32 4.90 -2.18
N LYS A 127 -9.17 4.20 -2.31
CA LYS A 127 -8.21 4.45 -3.39
C LYS A 127 -8.82 4.24 -4.77
N LEU A 128 -9.58 3.17 -4.96
CA LEU A 128 -10.27 2.90 -6.21
C LEU A 128 -11.30 4.00 -6.54
N ALA A 129 -12.11 4.41 -5.56
CA ALA A 129 -13.10 5.49 -5.76
C ALA A 129 -12.42 6.81 -6.17
N GLN A 130 -11.30 7.15 -5.54
CA GLN A 130 -10.51 8.31 -5.93
C GLN A 130 -9.97 8.18 -7.36
N ALA A 131 -9.42 7.02 -7.74
CA ALA A 131 -8.88 6.78 -9.07
C ALA A 131 -9.94 6.87 -10.17
N ILE A 132 -11.13 6.31 -9.99
CA ILE A 132 -12.20 6.34 -10.99
C ILE A 132 -12.91 7.71 -11.08
N THR A 133 -12.86 8.50 -10.01
CA THR A 133 -13.47 9.84 -10.00
C THR A 133 -12.58 10.87 -10.68
N SER A 134 -11.26 10.69 -10.63
CA SER A 134 -10.28 11.59 -11.20
C SER A 134 -9.77 11.05 -12.52
N SER A 135 -10.28 11.54 -13.65
CA SER A 135 -9.80 11.13 -14.98
C SER A 135 -8.32 11.45 -15.25
N SER A 136 -7.72 12.32 -14.44
CA SER A 136 -6.34 12.78 -14.60
C SER A 136 -5.35 12.17 -13.61
N ILE A 137 -5.83 11.60 -12.49
CA ILE A 137 -4.97 11.02 -11.44
C ILE A 137 -4.90 9.52 -11.66
N LEU A 138 -3.70 9.01 -11.91
CA LEU A 138 -3.43 7.57 -12.10
C LEU A 138 -3.18 6.87 -10.76
N ASP A 139 -2.44 7.54 -9.87
CA ASP A 139 -2.15 7.04 -8.53
C ASP A 139 -1.97 8.21 -7.56
N PHE A 140 -2.23 7.98 -6.28
CA PHE A 140 -2.13 8.97 -5.23
C PHE A 140 -1.59 8.35 -3.94
N ILE A 141 -0.54 8.97 -3.39
CA ILE A 141 0.06 8.60 -2.11
C ILE A 141 -0.14 9.76 -1.14
N GLU A 142 -0.98 9.56 -0.13
CA GLU A 142 -1.12 10.52 0.97
C GLU A 142 0.09 10.41 1.90
N LEU A 143 0.84 11.51 2.06
CA LEU A 143 1.99 11.59 2.97
C LEU A 143 1.58 12.15 4.33
N SER A 144 0.61 13.07 4.34
CA SER A 144 0.02 13.67 5.54
C SER A 144 -1.37 14.24 5.20
N LYS A 145 -2.08 14.75 6.21
CA LYS A 145 -3.40 15.41 6.00
C LYS A 145 -3.36 16.58 5.01
N ASP A 146 -2.18 17.19 4.81
CA ASP A 146 -2.02 18.39 4.01
C ASP A 146 -1.08 18.22 2.81
N CYS A 147 -0.55 16.99 2.59
CA CYS A 147 0.42 16.74 1.55
C CYS A 147 0.31 15.33 0.99
N GLY A 148 0.41 15.19 -0.31
CA GLY A 148 0.44 13.90 -1.02
C GLY A 148 1.23 13.98 -2.31
N ILE A 149 1.50 12.82 -2.89
CA ILE A 149 2.11 12.67 -4.22
C ILE A 149 1.04 12.10 -5.13
N ALA A 150 0.84 12.71 -6.29
CA ALA A 150 -0.05 12.19 -7.32
C ALA A 150 0.71 11.90 -8.60
N GLU A 151 0.42 10.75 -9.21
CA GLU A 151 0.77 10.48 -10.60
C GLU A 151 -0.38 10.94 -11.49
N ILE A 152 -0.08 11.81 -12.45
CA ILE A 152 -1.09 12.35 -13.35
C ILE A 152 -0.72 12.12 -14.82
N HIS A 153 -1.73 11.95 -15.66
CA HIS A 153 -1.54 12.12 -17.11
C HIS A 153 -1.21 13.57 -17.43
N THR A 154 -0.26 13.79 -18.33
CA THR A 154 0.07 15.14 -18.78
C THR A 154 -1.16 15.76 -19.47
N PRO A 155 -1.69 16.90 -18.97
CA PRO A 155 -2.73 17.62 -19.68
C PRO A 155 -2.25 18.07 -21.05
N GLU A 156 -3.12 17.99 -22.07
CA GLU A 156 -2.77 18.42 -23.44
C GLU A 156 -2.29 19.88 -23.49
N SER A 157 -2.83 20.74 -22.62
CA SER A 157 -2.43 22.14 -22.50
C SER A 157 -0.97 22.37 -22.08
N TRP A 158 -0.29 21.29 -21.60
CA TRP A 158 1.11 21.34 -21.20
C TRP A 158 2.07 20.86 -22.28
N PHE A 159 1.57 20.25 -23.35
CA PHE A 159 2.41 19.74 -24.44
C PHE A 159 3.22 20.83 -25.10
N GLY A 160 4.49 20.53 -25.38
CA GLY A 160 5.42 21.46 -26.02
C GLY A 160 5.90 22.62 -25.16
N LYS A 161 5.48 22.69 -23.87
CA LYS A 161 5.88 23.74 -22.94
C LYS A 161 6.88 23.24 -21.93
N THR A 162 7.84 24.08 -21.55
CA THR A 162 8.74 23.81 -20.43
C THR A 162 8.07 24.02 -19.09
N LEU A 163 8.58 23.40 -18.03
CA LEU A 163 8.07 23.60 -16.66
C LEU A 163 8.13 25.07 -16.21
N ARG A 164 9.11 25.83 -16.73
CA ARG A 164 9.25 27.26 -16.47
C ARG A 164 8.09 28.07 -17.09
N GLU A 165 7.75 27.79 -18.34
CA GLU A 165 6.62 28.44 -19.04
C GLU A 165 5.28 28.10 -18.40
N LEU A 166 5.13 26.85 -17.96
CA LEU A 166 3.91 26.37 -17.28
C LEU A 166 3.71 27.05 -15.93
N ASN A 167 4.82 27.40 -15.22
CA ASN A 167 4.81 28.03 -13.91
C ASN A 167 3.86 27.36 -12.91
N ILE A 168 3.90 26.03 -12.90
CA ILE A 168 2.93 25.16 -12.19
C ILE A 168 2.90 25.45 -10.70
N ARG A 169 4.09 25.69 -10.09
CA ARG A 169 4.19 25.99 -8.68
C ARG A 169 3.41 27.27 -8.30
N ALA A 170 3.51 28.31 -9.09
CA ALA A 170 2.81 29.57 -8.79
C ALA A 170 1.32 29.51 -9.11
N LYS A 171 0.92 28.75 -10.15
CA LYS A 171 -0.48 28.67 -10.60
C LYS A 171 -1.30 27.64 -9.81
N LEU A 172 -0.71 26.51 -9.46
CA LEU A 172 -1.42 25.37 -8.87
C LEU A 172 -0.94 25.01 -7.45
N GLY A 173 0.10 25.68 -6.94
CA GLY A 173 0.65 25.38 -5.61
C GLY A 173 1.35 24.02 -5.49
N VAL A 174 1.64 23.35 -6.62
CA VAL A 174 2.21 22.01 -6.65
C VAL A 174 3.64 22.02 -7.20
N ASN A 175 4.47 21.08 -6.75
CA ASN A 175 5.81 20.86 -7.27
C ASN A 175 5.83 19.60 -8.11
N ILE A 176 6.47 19.67 -9.27
CA ILE A 176 6.77 18.47 -10.07
C ILE A 176 8.03 17.82 -9.49
N ILE A 177 7.94 16.53 -9.14
CA ILE A 177 9.06 15.76 -8.57
C ILE A 177 9.79 15.01 -9.67
N ALA A 178 9.05 14.39 -10.58
CA ALA A 178 9.59 13.58 -11.67
C ALA A 178 8.65 13.57 -12.87
N HIS A 179 9.19 13.24 -14.03
CA HIS A 179 8.40 12.90 -15.20
C HIS A 179 8.95 11.63 -15.83
N GLN A 180 8.06 10.79 -16.35
CA GLN A 180 8.41 9.59 -17.09
C GLN A 180 8.13 9.82 -18.58
N ILE A 181 9.15 9.70 -19.40
CA ILE A 181 9.02 9.67 -20.85
C ILE A 181 8.85 8.21 -21.25
N SER A 182 7.76 7.86 -21.93
CA SER A 182 7.56 6.50 -22.44
C SER A 182 8.70 6.14 -23.41
N ALA A 183 9.38 5.02 -23.18
CA ALA A 183 10.52 4.55 -23.97
C ALA A 183 10.18 4.18 -25.45
N ALA A 184 8.95 4.32 -25.87
CA ALA A 184 8.54 4.11 -27.26
C ALA A 184 9.12 5.14 -28.26
N HIS A 185 9.87 6.16 -27.77
CA HIS A 185 10.36 7.28 -28.58
C HIS A 185 11.88 7.33 -28.84
N THR A 186 12.64 6.30 -28.49
CA THR A 186 14.11 6.33 -28.68
C THR A 186 14.62 5.60 -29.93
N ARG A 187 13.77 5.20 -30.87
CA ARG A 187 14.20 4.43 -32.05
C ARG A 187 13.93 5.08 -33.40
N ASP A 188 13.83 6.40 -33.50
CA ASP A 188 14.04 6.99 -34.84
C ASP A 188 14.52 8.44 -34.73
N ARG A 189 15.81 8.65 -35.02
CA ARG A 189 16.45 9.96 -35.16
C ARG A 189 16.52 10.40 -36.63
N SER A 190 15.64 9.93 -37.46
CA SER A 190 15.58 10.42 -38.85
C SER A 190 14.14 10.71 -39.27
N SER A 191 13.87 11.99 -39.44
CA SER A 191 12.72 12.59 -40.13
C SER A 191 11.35 12.49 -39.42
N VAL A 192 10.75 13.70 -39.29
CA VAL A 192 9.36 14.04 -38.97
C VAL A 192 9.04 14.06 -37.47
N GLY A 193 8.45 15.19 -37.04
CA GLY A 193 8.16 15.59 -35.66
C GLY A 193 7.49 14.56 -34.76
N PRO A 194 7.59 14.71 -33.42
CA PRO A 194 7.20 13.70 -32.48
C PRO A 194 5.68 13.45 -32.48
N SER A 195 5.27 12.33 -33.05
CA SER A 195 3.94 11.79 -32.87
C SER A 195 3.89 11.12 -31.49
N TYR A 196 3.27 11.76 -30.52
CA TYR A 196 3.10 11.22 -29.16
C TYR A 196 2.04 10.12 -29.18
N ALA A 197 2.44 8.87 -29.29
CA ALA A 197 1.54 7.71 -29.24
C ALA A 197 0.99 7.45 -27.83
N THR A 198 1.70 7.92 -26.79
CA THR A 198 1.23 7.91 -25.39
C THR A 198 1.71 9.19 -24.68
N PRO A 199 0.82 9.91 -23.98
CA PRO A 199 1.23 11.11 -23.26
C PRO A 199 2.21 10.77 -22.13
N PRO A 200 3.23 11.63 -21.86
CA PRO A 200 4.13 11.43 -20.73
C PRO A 200 3.36 11.50 -19.42
N LYS A 201 3.80 10.71 -18.44
CA LYS A 201 3.26 10.73 -17.09
C LYS A 201 4.09 11.65 -16.21
N TRP A 202 3.43 12.42 -15.36
CA TRP A 202 4.06 13.33 -14.42
C TRP A 202 3.77 12.92 -12.98
N TYR A 203 4.80 12.97 -12.16
CA TYR A 203 4.70 12.81 -10.72
C TYR A 203 4.75 14.19 -10.09
N ALA A 204 3.66 14.62 -9.46
CA ALA A 204 3.58 15.90 -8.82
C ALA A 204 3.39 15.74 -7.31
N CYS A 205 4.15 16.49 -6.51
CA CYS A 205 3.86 16.65 -5.10
C CYS A 205 2.74 17.68 -4.95
N LEU A 206 1.58 17.21 -4.59
CA LEU A 206 0.42 18.06 -4.31
C LEU A 206 0.44 18.43 -2.83
N ARG A 207 0.49 19.73 -2.52
CA ARG A 207 0.13 20.21 -1.20
C ARG A 207 -1.39 20.26 -1.14
N TRP A 208 -1.99 19.38 -0.33
CA TRP A 208 -3.42 19.42 -0.09
C TRP A 208 -3.73 20.64 0.75
N LEU A 209 -4.42 21.62 0.17
CA LEU A 209 -4.99 22.73 0.92
C LEU A 209 -6.21 22.19 1.68
N SER A 210 -6.29 22.50 2.98
CA SER A 210 -7.39 22.03 3.85
C SER A 210 -8.74 22.39 3.24
N GLN A 211 -9.81 21.65 3.62
CA GLN A 211 -11.17 21.84 3.10
C GLN A 211 -11.71 23.29 3.13
N ARG A 212 -11.08 24.20 3.86
CA ARG A 212 -11.45 25.63 3.88
C ARG A 212 -11.02 26.40 2.62
N ASP A 213 -10.04 25.92 1.87
CA ASP A 213 -9.53 26.59 0.67
C ASP A 213 -10.06 25.97 -0.65
N GLN A 214 -10.96 25.01 -0.58
CA GLN A 214 -11.60 24.40 -1.77
C GLN A 214 -12.56 25.35 -2.51
N SER A 215 -12.82 26.56 -1.99
CA SER A 215 -13.57 27.61 -2.71
C SER A 215 -12.76 28.31 -3.81
N ALA A 216 -11.43 28.10 -3.87
CA ALA A 216 -10.58 28.56 -4.97
C ALA A 216 -10.43 27.45 -6.00
N GLY A 217 -11.47 27.25 -6.80
CA GLY A 217 -11.67 26.35 -7.88
C GLY A 217 -10.47 25.74 -8.60
N ILE A 218 -10.23 24.44 -8.38
CA ILE A 218 -9.84 23.57 -9.48
C ILE A 218 -11.15 23.09 -10.12
N SER A 219 -11.83 23.97 -10.78
CA SER A 219 -12.93 23.68 -11.66
C SER A 219 -12.35 23.03 -12.91
N CYS A 220 -12.44 21.73 -13.00
CA CYS A 220 -12.34 21.02 -14.26
C CYS A 220 -13.62 21.35 -15.05
N SER A 221 -13.65 22.53 -15.71
CA SER A 221 -14.77 22.91 -16.56
C SER A 221 -14.79 21.96 -17.75
N ARG A 222 -15.79 21.05 -17.77
CA ARG A 222 -16.31 20.50 -19.03
C ARG A 222 -16.72 21.69 -19.88
N LYS A 223 -16.05 21.86 -20.99
CA LYS A 223 -16.65 22.54 -22.16
C LYS A 223 -16.89 21.48 -23.23
N SER A 224 -18.18 21.37 -23.55
CA SER A 224 -18.79 20.67 -24.66
C SER A 224 -18.00 20.78 -25.96
#